data_f037851dd9427897700fd70cc29055ea
#
_entry.id   f037851dd9427897700fd70cc29055ea
#
_cell.length_a   1.000
_cell.length_b   1.000
_cell.length_c   1.000
_cell.angle_alpha   90.00
_cell.angle_beta   90.00
_cell.angle_gamma   90.00
#
_symmetry.space_group_name_H-M   'P 1'
#
loop_
_entity.id
_entity.type
_entity.pdbx_description
1 polymer ?
#
loop_
_entity_poly.entity_id
_entity_poly.type
_entity_poly.pdbx_seq_one_letter_code
_entity_poly.pdbx_strand_id
1 'polypeptide(L)'
;MEMVSEQRIPASRDSVWAALNDTEILKAAMPGCDSFEAVGENEFTAQLTAKVGPVKARFKFNVTLTDVDPPNGYTINGQGQGGAAGFAKGSAQVNLTEEGDDTILVYVVKANVGGKLAQLGSRLIDGTAKKMADEFFGNFIELVSGSAGAEA
;
A
#
# COMPACT_ATOMS: atom_id res chain seq x y z
N MET A 1 -10.29 -11.22 -4.01
CA MET A 1 -10.60 -9.82 -3.63
C MET A 1 -10.13 -8.88 -4.72
N GLU A 2 -10.99 -7.98 -5.13
CA GLU A 2 -10.64 -6.91 -6.06
C GLU A 2 -11.10 -5.58 -5.48
N MET A 3 -10.28 -4.53 -5.66
CA MET A 3 -10.60 -3.20 -5.17
C MET A 3 -10.07 -2.16 -6.14
N VAL A 4 -10.91 -1.20 -6.50
CA VAL A 4 -10.53 -0.06 -7.35
C VAL A 4 -10.86 1.20 -6.58
N SER A 5 -9.92 2.12 -6.51
CA SER A 5 -10.14 3.39 -5.83
C SER A 5 -9.32 4.51 -6.43
N GLU A 6 -9.74 5.73 -6.14
CA GLU A 6 -9.12 6.95 -6.62
C GLU A 6 -8.89 7.88 -5.44
N GLN A 7 -7.72 8.50 -5.39
CA GLN A 7 -7.34 9.44 -4.35
C GLN A 7 -6.86 10.74 -4.98
N ARG A 8 -7.37 11.87 -4.47
CA ARG A 8 -6.84 13.18 -4.83
C ARG A 8 -5.82 13.59 -3.79
N ILE A 9 -4.59 13.85 -4.24
CA ILE A 9 -3.47 14.17 -3.35
C ILE A 9 -3.02 15.60 -3.64
N PRO A 10 -3.06 16.51 -2.65
CA PRO A 10 -2.70 17.92 -2.86
C PRO A 10 -1.18 18.12 -2.88
N ALA A 11 -0.53 17.52 -3.86
CA ALA A 11 0.91 17.61 -4.10
C ALA A 11 1.18 17.33 -5.57
N SER A 12 2.34 17.78 -6.06
CA SER A 12 2.73 17.54 -7.45
C SER A 12 2.95 16.05 -7.71
N ARG A 13 2.81 15.64 -8.97
CA ARG A 13 3.04 14.26 -9.37
C ARG A 13 4.45 13.79 -9.02
N ASP A 14 5.46 14.62 -9.20
CA ASP A 14 6.85 14.28 -8.85
C ASP A 14 7.01 14.07 -7.34
N SER A 15 6.38 14.91 -6.52
CA SER A 15 6.40 14.75 -5.06
C SER A 15 5.70 13.47 -4.61
N VAL A 16 4.56 13.15 -5.21
CA VAL A 16 3.82 11.91 -4.92
C VAL A 16 4.66 10.70 -5.34
N TRP A 17 5.25 10.75 -6.52
CA TRP A 17 6.11 9.66 -7.00
C TRP A 17 7.29 9.42 -6.06
N ALA A 18 8.00 10.48 -5.66
CA ALA A 18 9.11 10.37 -4.73
C ALA A 18 8.69 9.75 -3.39
N ALA A 19 7.54 10.17 -2.87
CA ALA A 19 7.00 9.64 -1.61
C ALA A 19 6.61 8.16 -1.72
N LEU A 20 6.05 7.73 -2.84
CA LEU A 20 5.69 6.33 -3.08
C LEU A 20 6.91 5.41 -3.17
N ASN A 21 8.08 5.96 -3.40
CA ASN A 21 9.35 5.23 -3.46
C ASN A 21 10.23 5.46 -2.22
N ASP A 22 9.71 6.15 -1.22
CA ASP A 22 10.41 6.44 0.03
C ASP A 22 9.96 5.45 1.11
N THR A 23 10.86 4.56 1.52
CA THR A 23 10.55 3.50 2.49
C THR A 23 10.16 4.05 3.86
N GLU A 24 10.70 5.20 4.26
CA GLU A 24 10.35 5.83 5.54
C GLU A 24 8.92 6.35 5.53
N ILE A 25 8.51 6.96 4.43
CA ILE A 25 7.14 7.45 4.26
C ILE A 25 6.17 6.27 4.20
N LEU A 26 6.50 5.24 3.44
CA LEU A 26 5.65 4.05 3.32
C LEU A 26 5.48 3.36 4.67
N LYS A 27 6.56 3.23 5.44
CA LYS A 27 6.51 2.66 6.79
C LYS A 27 5.61 3.49 7.71
N ALA A 28 5.76 4.80 7.68
CA ALA A 28 4.97 5.70 8.53
C ALA A 28 3.49 5.73 8.15
N ALA A 29 3.19 5.59 6.85
CA ALA A 29 1.82 5.63 6.35
C ALA A 29 1.05 4.32 6.56
N MET A 30 1.74 3.18 6.50
CA MET A 30 1.10 1.87 6.57
C MET A 30 0.72 1.51 8.00
N PRO A 31 -0.59 1.27 8.28
CA PRO A 31 -1.01 0.91 9.63
C PRO A 31 -0.40 -0.43 10.06
N GLY A 32 0.15 -0.47 11.28
CA GLY A 32 0.75 -1.68 11.84
C GLY A 32 2.08 -2.09 11.24
N CYS A 33 2.71 -1.22 10.46
CA CYS A 33 3.99 -1.53 9.83
C CYS A 33 5.14 -1.45 10.83
N ASP A 34 5.77 -2.58 11.09
CA ASP A 34 6.91 -2.69 11.99
C ASP A 34 8.23 -2.40 11.27
N SER A 35 8.33 -2.79 10.00
CA SER A 35 9.51 -2.53 9.16
C SER A 35 9.14 -2.46 7.69
N PHE A 36 9.91 -1.69 6.94
CA PHE A 36 9.78 -1.58 5.49
C PHE A 36 11.15 -1.27 4.93
N GLU A 37 11.77 -2.23 4.25
CA GLU A 37 13.18 -2.13 3.83
C GLU A 37 13.35 -2.47 2.36
N ALA A 38 14.21 -1.71 1.68
CA ALA A 38 14.64 -2.04 0.33
C ALA A 38 15.72 -3.12 0.41
N VAL A 39 15.54 -4.21 -0.35
CA VAL A 39 16.49 -5.33 -0.37
C VAL A 39 17.12 -5.56 -1.74
N GLY A 40 16.73 -4.78 -2.72
CA GLY A 40 17.24 -4.81 -4.07
C GLY A 40 16.60 -3.72 -4.91
N GLU A 41 16.98 -3.64 -6.18
CA GLU A 41 16.32 -2.70 -7.09
C GLU A 41 14.87 -3.13 -7.28
N ASN A 42 13.93 -2.25 -6.95
CA ASN A 42 12.48 -2.51 -7.02
C ASN A 42 12.02 -3.73 -6.18
N GLU A 43 12.78 -4.07 -5.14
CA GLU A 43 12.46 -5.16 -4.24
C GLU A 43 12.47 -4.68 -2.78
N PHE A 44 11.44 -5.07 -2.03
CA PHE A 44 11.26 -4.64 -0.64
C PHE A 44 10.80 -5.79 0.22
N THR A 45 11.09 -5.70 1.52
CA THR A 45 10.48 -6.55 2.54
C THR A 45 9.79 -5.67 3.56
N ALA A 46 8.66 -6.14 4.07
CA ALA A 46 7.91 -5.42 5.09
C ALA A 46 7.36 -6.39 6.12
N GLN A 47 7.23 -5.93 7.36
CA GLN A 47 6.56 -6.67 8.41
C GLN A 47 5.39 -5.84 8.92
N LEU A 48 4.21 -6.44 8.90
CA LEU A 48 2.98 -5.81 9.33
C LEU A 48 2.32 -6.65 10.41
N THR A 49 1.87 -5.98 11.47
CA THR A 49 0.96 -6.59 12.43
C THR A 49 -0.45 -6.15 12.07
N ALA A 50 -1.31 -7.10 11.75
CA ALA A 50 -2.67 -6.83 11.33
C ALA A 50 -3.67 -7.64 12.12
N LYS A 51 -4.85 -7.06 12.34
CA LYS A 51 -5.98 -7.73 12.96
C LYS A 51 -7.12 -7.79 11.96
N VAL A 52 -7.53 -8.99 11.61
CA VAL A 52 -8.65 -9.23 10.70
C VAL A 52 -9.72 -10.00 11.49
N GLY A 53 -10.73 -9.27 11.99
CA GLY A 53 -11.70 -9.84 12.92
C GLY A 53 -11.01 -10.40 14.16
N PRO A 54 -11.24 -11.68 14.52
CA PRO A 54 -10.59 -12.29 15.69
C PRO A 54 -9.15 -12.74 15.43
N VAL A 55 -8.68 -12.69 14.19
CA VAL A 55 -7.32 -13.14 13.83
C VAL A 55 -6.36 -11.97 13.88
N LYS A 56 -5.38 -12.06 14.79
CA LYS A 56 -4.28 -11.10 14.87
C LYS A 56 -2.99 -11.83 14.53
N ALA A 57 -2.23 -11.30 13.58
CA ALA A 57 -1.00 -11.94 13.13
C ALA A 57 0.02 -10.92 12.65
N ARG A 58 1.27 -11.34 12.70
CA ARG A 58 2.37 -10.62 12.07
C ARG A 58 2.61 -11.25 10.70
N PHE A 59 2.55 -10.43 9.68
CA PHE A 59 2.78 -10.85 8.30
C PHE A 59 4.12 -10.35 7.82
N LYS A 60 4.84 -11.22 7.13
CA LYS A 60 6.08 -10.85 6.46
C LYS A 60 5.79 -10.82 4.95
N PHE A 61 6.00 -9.66 4.35
CA PHE A 61 5.73 -9.43 2.93
C PHE A 61 7.02 -9.31 2.14
N ASN A 62 7.01 -9.93 0.96
CA ASN A 62 7.99 -9.66 -0.09
C ASN A 62 7.28 -8.89 -1.20
N VAL A 63 7.84 -7.77 -1.58
CA VAL A 63 7.23 -6.85 -2.55
C VAL A 63 8.20 -6.60 -3.70
N THR A 64 7.70 -6.72 -4.92
CA THR A 64 8.46 -6.43 -6.14
C THR A 64 7.68 -5.44 -6.98
N LEU A 65 8.36 -4.41 -7.48
CA LEU A 65 7.78 -3.44 -8.40
C LEU A 65 8.11 -3.84 -9.82
N THR A 66 7.09 -3.84 -10.69
CA THR A 66 7.23 -4.09 -12.12
C THR A 66 6.57 -2.97 -12.91
N ASP A 67 6.84 -2.90 -14.20
CA ASP A 67 6.27 -1.88 -15.09
C ASP A 67 6.49 -0.46 -14.55
N VAL A 68 7.65 -0.23 -13.96
CA VAL A 68 7.99 1.07 -13.34
C VAL A 68 8.19 2.12 -14.43
N ASP A 69 7.32 3.12 -14.43
CA ASP A 69 7.31 4.21 -15.41
C ASP A 69 7.23 5.56 -14.69
N PRO A 70 8.37 6.09 -14.23
CA PRO A 70 8.38 7.36 -13.50
C PRO A 70 7.99 8.55 -14.38
N PRO A 71 7.21 9.47 -13.89
CA PRO A 71 6.48 9.50 -12.62
C PRO A 71 5.01 9.06 -12.77
N ASN A 72 4.71 8.20 -13.73
CA ASN A 72 3.33 7.87 -14.14
C ASN A 72 2.72 6.72 -13.36
N GLY A 73 3.50 5.71 -13.01
CA GLY A 73 2.96 4.58 -12.30
C GLY A 73 3.86 3.36 -12.23
N TYR A 74 3.34 2.30 -11.63
CA TYR A 74 4.02 1.01 -11.50
C TYR A 74 3.00 -0.07 -11.09
N THR A 75 3.47 -1.32 -11.11
CA THR A 75 2.71 -2.45 -10.57
C THR A 75 3.44 -2.98 -9.34
N ILE A 76 2.70 -3.13 -8.24
CA ILE A 76 3.20 -3.72 -7.00
C ILE A 76 2.79 -5.18 -6.98
N ASN A 77 3.75 -6.09 -6.78
CA ASN A 77 3.48 -7.51 -6.60
C ASN A 77 3.90 -7.89 -5.19
N GLY A 78 3.00 -8.49 -4.43
CA GLY A 78 3.27 -8.80 -3.03
C GLY A 78 2.84 -10.19 -2.63
N GLN A 79 3.63 -10.80 -1.73
CA GLN A 79 3.29 -12.06 -1.07
C GLN A 79 3.55 -11.89 0.42
N GLY A 80 2.55 -12.20 1.24
CA GLY A 80 2.64 -12.12 2.69
C GLY A 80 2.40 -13.47 3.34
N GLN A 81 3.21 -13.79 4.34
CA GLN A 81 3.10 -15.01 5.14
C GLN A 81 2.81 -14.63 6.59
N GLY A 82 1.77 -15.18 7.16
CA GLY A 82 1.33 -14.93 8.54
C GLY A 82 1.37 -16.18 9.42
N GLY A 83 2.16 -17.16 9.06
CA GLY A 83 2.27 -18.41 9.80
C GLY A 83 0.92 -19.12 9.90
N ALA A 84 0.46 -19.40 11.12
CA ALA A 84 -0.82 -20.09 11.37
C ALA A 84 -2.02 -19.29 10.87
N ALA A 85 -1.91 -17.98 10.73
CA ALA A 85 -3.01 -17.15 10.23
C ALA A 85 -3.26 -17.32 8.73
N GLY A 86 -2.25 -17.76 7.97
CA GLY A 86 -2.38 -17.97 6.53
C GLY A 86 -1.49 -17.05 5.72
N PHE A 87 -1.92 -16.77 4.50
CA PHE A 87 -1.14 -15.97 3.57
C PHE A 87 -2.02 -15.03 2.75
N ALA A 88 -1.36 -14.03 2.14
CA ALA A 88 -1.98 -13.14 1.18
C ALA A 88 -1.03 -12.95 0.00
N LYS A 89 -1.57 -12.93 -1.21
CA LYS A 89 -0.81 -12.73 -2.44
C LYS A 89 -1.61 -11.87 -3.39
N GLY A 90 -0.96 -10.89 -4.01
CA GLY A 90 -1.68 -10.05 -4.95
C GLY A 90 -0.84 -9.04 -5.66
N SER A 91 -1.50 -8.23 -6.46
CA SER A 91 -0.90 -7.13 -7.19
C SER A 91 -1.76 -5.88 -7.12
N ALA A 92 -1.11 -4.74 -7.25
CA ALA A 92 -1.77 -3.45 -7.33
C ALA A 92 -1.15 -2.64 -8.46
N GLN A 93 -1.97 -2.15 -9.38
CA GLN A 93 -1.55 -1.20 -10.40
C GLN A 93 -1.82 0.21 -9.87
N VAL A 94 -0.81 1.06 -9.92
CA VAL A 94 -0.89 2.44 -9.45
C VAL A 94 -0.58 3.37 -10.61
N ASN A 95 -1.48 4.32 -10.86
CA ASN A 95 -1.32 5.32 -11.91
C ASN A 95 -1.53 6.72 -11.35
N LEU A 96 -0.66 7.64 -11.73
CA LEU A 96 -0.68 9.04 -11.30
C LEU A 96 -0.97 9.93 -12.49
N THR A 97 -1.93 10.85 -12.33
CA THR A 97 -2.29 11.84 -13.34
C THR A 97 -2.26 13.21 -12.71
N GLU A 98 -1.67 14.19 -13.40
CA GLU A 98 -1.70 15.58 -12.94
C GLU A 98 -3.09 16.19 -13.14
N GLU A 99 -3.54 16.94 -12.14
CA GLU A 99 -4.75 17.74 -12.23
C GLU A 99 -4.53 19.07 -11.52
N GLY A 100 -4.13 20.09 -12.28
CA GLY A 100 -3.67 21.35 -11.71
C GLY A 100 -2.43 21.15 -10.89
N ASP A 101 -2.45 21.58 -9.64
CA ASP A 101 -1.36 21.40 -8.68
C ASP A 101 -1.48 20.10 -7.88
N ASP A 102 -2.56 19.37 -8.11
CA ASP A 102 -2.84 18.11 -7.42
C ASP A 102 -2.48 16.92 -8.30
N THR A 103 -2.46 15.75 -7.66
CA THR A 103 -2.27 14.48 -8.35
C THR A 103 -3.45 13.57 -8.08
N ILE A 104 -3.96 12.93 -9.12
CA ILE A 104 -4.98 11.89 -8.99
C ILE A 104 -4.27 10.54 -9.05
N LEU A 105 -4.37 9.79 -7.97
CA LEU A 105 -3.84 8.44 -7.87
C LEU A 105 -4.97 7.45 -8.01
N VAL A 106 -4.88 6.59 -9.02
CA VAL A 106 -5.83 5.47 -9.21
C VAL A 106 -5.09 4.18 -8.93
N TYR A 107 -5.70 3.32 -8.12
CA TYR A 107 -5.13 2.00 -7.89
C TYR A 107 -6.17 0.90 -8.10
N VAL A 108 -5.68 -0.22 -8.65
CA VAL A 108 -6.48 -1.42 -8.88
C VAL A 108 -5.77 -2.57 -8.20
N VAL A 109 -6.44 -3.17 -7.21
CA VAL A 109 -5.89 -4.28 -6.41
C VAL A 109 -6.60 -5.57 -6.76
N LYS A 110 -5.80 -6.63 -6.94
CA LYS A 110 -6.29 -8.01 -7.05
C LYS A 110 -5.49 -8.85 -6.07
N ALA A 111 -6.16 -9.50 -5.14
CA ALA A 111 -5.50 -10.28 -4.11
C ALA A 111 -6.26 -11.57 -3.78
N ASN A 112 -5.50 -12.56 -3.35
CA ASN A 112 -6.01 -13.83 -2.85
C ASN A 112 -5.47 -14.06 -1.44
N VAL A 113 -6.30 -14.59 -0.56
CA VAL A 113 -5.90 -14.96 0.79
C VAL A 113 -6.18 -16.45 1.02
N GLY A 114 -5.37 -17.07 1.87
CA GLY A 114 -5.51 -18.49 2.20
C GLY A 114 -5.31 -18.76 3.68
N GLY A 115 -5.55 -20.00 4.10
CA GLY A 115 -5.45 -20.40 5.48
C GLY A 115 -6.60 -19.88 6.32
N LYS A 116 -6.35 -19.59 7.60
CA LYS A 116 -7.37 -19.09 8.53
C LYS A 116 -8.01 -17.78 8.04
N LEU A 117 -7.23 -16.92 7.38
CA LEU A 117 -7.77 -15.68 6.82
C LEU A 117 -8.91 -15.95 5.85
N ALA A 118 -8.76 -16.91 4.96
CA ALA A 118 -9.78 -17.24 3.98
C ALA A 118 -11.08 -17.69 4.63
N GLN A 119 -10.99 -18.34 5.79
CA GLN A 119 -12.16 -18.84 6.54
C GLN A 119 -13.00 -17.72 7.15
N LEU A 120 -12.46 -16.50 7.27
CA LEU A 120 -13.19 -15.36 7.82
C LEU A 120 -14.25 -14.81 6.87
N GLY A 121 -14.17 -15.19 5.59
CA GLY A 121 -15.12 -14.76 4.57
C GLY A 121 -14.72 -13.48 3.86
N SER A 122 -15.19 -13.34 2.63
CA SER A 122 -14.82 -12.23 1.74
C SER A 122 -15.26 -10.87 2.28
N ARG A 123 -16.41 -10.79 2.92
CA ARG A 123 -16.93 -9.53 3.46
C ARG A 123 -15.98 -8.93 4.50
N LEU A 124 -15.49 -9.74 5.43
CA LEU A 124 -14.59 -9.29 6.47
C LEU A 124 -13.22 -8.92 5.90
N ILE A 125 -12.71 -9.71 4.96
CA ILE A 125 -11.44 -9.46 4.29
C ILE A 125 -11.51 -8.16 3.48
N ASP A 126 -12.55 -7.97 2.68
CA ASP A 126 -12.72 -6.77 1.86
C ASP A 126 -12.86 -5.52 2.74
N GLY A 127 -13.62 -5.61 3.82
CA GLY A 127 -13.79 -4.50 4.76
C GLY A 127 -12.49 -4.11 5.45
N THR A 128 -11.68 -5.09 5.84
CA THR A 128 -10.36 -4.83 6.45
C THR A 128 -9.40 -4.20 5.44
N ALA A 129 -9.36 -4.72 4.21
CA ALA A 129 -8.49 -4.19 3.16
C ALA A 129 -8.85 -2.73 2.84
N LYS A 130 -10.14 -2.42 2.74
CA LYS A 130 -10.61 -1.06 2.50
C LYS A 130 -10.21 -0.13 3.64
N LYS A 131 -10.38 -0.55 4.87
CA LYS A 131 -10.01 0.23 6.05
C LYS A 131 -8.51 0.51 6.08
N MET A 132 -7.68 -0.49 5.80
CA MET A 132 -6.23 -0.33 5.74
C MET A 132 -5.81 0.64 4.63
N ALA A 133 -6.44 0.54 3.46
CA ALA A 133 -6.18 1.46 2.35
C ALA A 133 -6.56 2.89 2.69
N ASP A 134 -7.72 3.09 3.32
CA ASP A 134 -8.18 4.42 3.73
C ASP A 134 -7.23 5.03 4.77
N GLU A 135 -6.76 4.25 5.73
CA GLU A 135 -5.79 4.70 6.73
C GLU A 135 -4.44 5.02 6.10
N PHE A 136 -3.97 4.15 5.19
CA PHE A 136 -2.72 4.38 4.46
C PHE A 136 -2.77 5.69 3.70
N PHE A 137 -3.79 5.93 2.90
CA PHE A 137 -3.89 7.14 2.09
C PHE A 137 -4.12 8.38 2.94
N GLY A 138 -4.88 8.28 4.03
CA GLY A 138 -5.02 9.39 4.98
C GLY A 138 -3.67 9.81 5.54
N ASN A 139 -2.87 8.86 5.99
CA ASN A 139 -1.53 9.13 6.52
C ASN A 139 -0.57 9.60 5.41
N PHE A 140 -0.63 8.97 4.25
CA PHE A 140 0.23 9.28 3.11
C PHE A 140 0.01 10.72 2.62
N ILE A 141 -1.26 11.11 2.44
CA ILE A 141 -1.62 12.46 2.03
C ILE A 141 -1.10 13.49 3.03
N GLU A 142 -1.25 13.22 4.31
CA GLU A 142 -0.79 14.11 5.38
C GLU A 142 0.74 14.27 5.35
N LEU A 143 1.47 13.17 5.16
CA LEU A 143 2.93 13.20 5.09
C LEU A 143 3.43 13.96 3.86
N VAL A 144 2.85 13.70 2.71
CA VAL A 144 3.24 14.37 1.45
C VAL A 144 2.87 15.83 1.46
N SER A 145 1.66 16.18 1.91
CA SER A 145 1.20 17.56 2.01
C SER A 145 1.98 18.34 3.05
N GLY A 146 2.30 17.71 4.20
CA GLY A 146 3.13 18.32 5.23
C GLY A 146 4.53 18.62 4.75
N SER A 147 5.15 17.71 3.98
CA SER A 147 6.47 17.93 3.37
C SER A 147 6.44 19.08 2.37
N ALA A 148 5.43 19.14 1.51
CA ALA A 148 5.26 20.21 0.55
C ALA A 148 5.04 21.55 1.25
N GLY A 149 4.24 21.57 2.33
CA GLY A 149 3.99 22.75 3.13
C GLY A 149 5.24 23.23 3.86
N ALA A 150 6.10 22.31 4.31
CA ALA A 150 7.34 22.65 5.00
C ALA A 150 8.36 23.32 4.07
N GLU A 151 8.31 23.03 2.79
CA GLU A 151 9.18 23.64 1.78
C GLU A 151 8.71 25.03 1.33
N ALA A 152 7.47 25.31 1.55
CA ALA A 152 6.88 26.59 1.20
C ALA A 152 7.20 27.65 2.24
#